data_ad202d9f0fcd2ea1cd7543d939fd6f57
#
_entry.id   ad202d9f0fcd2ea1cd7543d939fd6f57
#
_cell.length_a   1.000
_cell.length_b   1.000
_cell.length_c   1.000
_cell.angle_alpha   90.00
_cell.angle_beta   90.00
_cell.angle_gamma   90.00
#
_symmetry.space_group_name_H-M   'P 1'
#
loop_
_entity.id
_entity.type
_entity.pdbx_description
1 polymer ?
#
loop_
_entity_poly.entity_id
_entity_poly.type
_entity_poly.pdbx_seq_one_letter_code
_entity_poly.pdbx_strand_id
1 'polypeptide(L)'
;MPATPASRRTPQMSWELLFQITDLLRVLGAPGNTLNNKKITLGKIRVISYLFANMDQPPMLKDIAEVFGLTPGAVSQTIDSLVEDGIVQRIQSSEDRRAIHISLTKQGIALKRRHDNYFTDYMDHFFRNIDEKKQQIFLEVLEQMVETLQPDVEKEGETSEPELDA
;
A
#
# COMPACT_ATOMS: atom_id res chain seq x y z
N MET A 1 -25.54 3.65 39.99
CA MET A 1 -25.98 3.56 38.59
C MET A 1 -25.46 2.25 38.04
N PRO A 2 -26.30 1.33 37.50
CA PRO A 2 -25.83 0.08 36.95
C PRO A 2 -25.07 0.37 35.65
N ALA A 3 -23.88 -0.23 35.53
CA ALA A 3 -23.08 -0.18 34.31
C ALA A 3 -23.87 -0.77 33.14
N THR A 4 -24.03 0.01 32.09
CA THR A 4 -24.63 -0.44 30.83
C THR A 4 -23.85 -1.68 30.36
N PRO A 5 -24.50 -2.82 30.07
CA PRO A 5 -23.80 -3.99 29.57
C PRO A 5 -23.07 -3.59 28.28
N ALA A 6 -21.78 -3.90 28.23
CA ALA A 6 -20.98 -3.72 27.01
C ALA A 6 -21.73 -4.41 25.86
N SER A 7 -22.33 -3.59 24.98
CA SER A 7 -23.05 -4.10 23.81
C SER A 7 -22.10 -5.01 23.06
N ARG A 8 -22.48 -6.27 22.83
CA ARG A 8 -21.71 -7.19 22.00
C ARG A 8 -21.52 -6.51 20.64
N ARG A 9 -20.32 -6.00 20.41
CA ARG A 9 -19.96 -5.46 19.09
C ARG A 9 -20.10 -6.58 18.09
N THR A 10 -21.09 -6.46 17.20
CA THR A 10 -21.33 -7.49 16.20
C THR A 10 -20.21 -7.43 15.14
N PRO A 11 -19.91 -8.55 14.45
CA PRO A 11 -18.99 -8.55 13.31
C PRO A 11 -19.33 -7.47 12.28
N GLN A 12 -20.62 -7.19 12.08
CA GLN A 12 -21.09 -6.13 11.20
C GLN A 12 -20.62 -4.72 11.62
N MET A 13 -20.68 -4.40 12.92
CA MET A 13 -20.15 -3.11 13.42
C MET A 13 -18.65 -2.98 13.21
N SER A 14 -17.90 -4.08 13.35
CA SER A 14 -16.46 -4.09 13.08
C SER A 14 -16.17 -3.80 11.62
N TRP A 15 -16.96 -4.36 10.71
CA TRP A 15 -16.84 -4.13 9.28
C TRP A 15 -17.18 -2.68 8.89
N GLU A 16 -18.26 -2.11 9.45
CA GLU A 16 -18.62 -0.71 9.25
C GLU A 16 -17.51 0.25 9.70
N LEU A 17 -16.85 -0.02 10.83
CA LEU A 17 -15.72 0.77 11.31
C LEU A 17 -14.51 0.67 10.39
N LEU A 18 -14.21 -0.52 9.86
CA LEU A 18 -13.13 -0.72 8.87
C LEU A 18 -13.38 0.09 7.59
N PHE A 19 -14.61 0.08 7.08
CA PHE A 19 -14.98 0.93 5.94
C PHE A 19 -14.81 2.41 6.25
N GLN A 20 -15.29 2.88 7.42
CA GLN A 20 -15.13 4.27 7.83
C GLN A 20 -13.65 4.65 7.93
N ILE A 21 -12.80 3.80 8.51
CA ILE A 21 -11.36 4.03 8.59
C ILE A 21 -10.76 4.13 7.18
N THR A 22 -11.12 3.22 6.27
CA THR A 22 -10.63 3.22 4.89
C THR A 22 -11.03 4.51 4.16
N ASP A 23 -12.27 4.96 4.32
CA ASP A 23 -12.75 6.21 3.74
C ASP A 23 -12.05 7.44 4.34
N LEU A 24 -11.85 7.48 5.65
CA LEU A 24 -11.11 8.54 6.32
C LEU A 24 -9.66 8.59 5.86
N LEU A 25 -8.98 7.45 5.75
CA LEU A 25 -7.61 7.38 5.23
C LEU A 25 -7.53 7.87 3.77
N ARG A 26 -8.54 7.55 2.96
CA ARG A 26 -8.64 8.04 1.58
C ARG A 26 -8.83 9.56 1.51
N VAL A 27 -9.68 10.13 2.37
CA VAL A 27 -9.97 11.58 2.43
C VAL A 27 -8.81 12.34 3.04
N LEU A 28 -8.26 11.85 4.14
CA LEU A 28 -7.09 12.43 4.81
C LEU A 28 -5.87 12.43 3.89
N GLY A 29 -5.88 11.51 2.90
CA GLY A 29 -4.83 11.26 1.92
C GLY A 29 -3.59 12.04 2.27
N ALA A 30 -2.63 11.38 2.91
CA ALA A 30 -1.53 12.00 3.65
C ALA A 30 -1.09 13.32 2.99
N PRO A 31 -1.07 14.46 3.68
CA PRO A 31 -0.58 15.74 3.14
C PRO A 31 0.81 15.65 2.51
N GLY A 32 1.58 14.61 2.88
CA GLY A 32 2.84 14.27 2.23
C GLY A 32 2.71 13.68 0.81
N ASN A 33 1.52 13.28 0.37
CA ASN A 33 1.28 12.61 -0.91
C ASN A 33 0.99 13.56 -2.08
N THR A 34 1.31 14.82 -1.96
CA THR A 34 1.21 15.76 -3.09
C THR A 34 2.57 15.98 -3.73
N LEU A 35 2.61 15.83 -5.04
CA LEU A 35 3.74 16.21 -5.87
C LEU A 35 3.23 17.12 -6.98
N ASN A 36 3.88 18.27 -7.18
CA ASN A 36 3.48 19.24 -8.21
C ASN A 36 1.97 19.55 -8.20
N ASN A 37 1.39 19.71 -7.01
CA ASN A 37 -0.05 19.92 -6.78
C ASN A 37 -0.97 18.76 -7.22
N LYS A 38 -0.42 17.59 -7.56
CA LYS A 38 -1.17 16.38 -7.86
C LYS A 38 -1.17 15.46 -6.65
N LYS A 39 -2.34 14.94 -6.29
CA LYS A 39 -2.49 13.92 -5.23
C LYS A 39 -1.98 12.57 -5.74
N ILE A 40 -1.09 11.95 -4.99
CA ILE A 40 -0.63 10.59 -5.25
C ILE A 40 -1.60 9.60 -4.61
N THR A 41 -2.12 8.68 -5.42
CA THR A 41 -3.09 7.67 -4.95
C THR A 41 -2.42 6.62 -4.05
N LEU A 42 -3.22 5.92 -3.25
CA LEU A 42 -2.75 4.83 -2.39
C LEU A 42 -2.04 3.73 -3.21
N GLY A 43 -2.58 3.37 -4.38
CA GLY A 43 -1.96 2.40 -5.28
C GLY A 43 -0.55 2.83 -5.73
N LYS A 44 -0.37 4.10 -6.09
CA LYS A 44 0.97 4.65 -6.42
C LYS A 44 1.91 4.61 -5.21
N ILE A 45 1.43 4.93 -4.00
CA ILE A 45 2.25 4.85 -2.78
C ILE A 45 2.68 3.42 -2.49
N ARG A 46 1.81 2.42 -2.69
CA ARG A 46 2.17 1.01 -2.53
C ARG A 46 3.33 0.61 -3.47
N VAL A 47 3.24 0.99 -4.74
CA VAL A 47 4.31 0.75 -5.71
C VAL A 47 5.61 1.46 -5.30
N ILE A 48 5.54 2.73 -4.91
CA ILE A 48 6.70 3.49 -4.42
C ILE A 48 7.33 2.82 -3.19
N SER A 49 6.52 2.33 -2.25
CA SER A 49 6.99 1.63 -1.05
C SER A 49 7.69 0.32 -1.38
N TYR A 50 7.14 -0.44 -2.32
CA TYR A 50 7.76 -1.68 -2.79
C TYR A 50 9.12 -1.42 -3.47
N LEU A 51 9.19 -0.42 -4.36
CA LEU A 51 10.43 -0.02 -5.01
C LEU A 51 11.47 0.49 -4.00
N PHE A 52 11.03 1.16 -2.94
CA PHE A 52 11.91 1.64 -1.88
C PHE A 52 12.50 0.50 -1.06
N ALA A 53 11.71 -0.52 -0.76
CA ALA A 53 12.17 -1.72 -0.06
C ALA A 53 13.15 -2.58 -0.89
N ASN A 54 13.08 -2.46 -2.23
CA ASN A 54 13.89 -3.25 -3.16
C ASN A 54 14.92 -2.40 -3.92
N MET A 55 15.45 -1.33 -3.30
CA MET A 55 16.41 -0.43 -3.97
C MET A 55 17.72 -1.13 -4.38
N ASP A 56 18.17 -2.12 -3.62
CA ASP A 56 19.41 -2.86 -3.88
C ASP A 56 19.25 -3.85 -5.05
N GLN A 57 18.03 -4.32 -5.29
CA GLN A 57 17.67 -5.22 -6.39
C GLN A 57 16.39 -4.73 -7.05
N PRO A 58 16.46 -3.70 -7.90
CA PRO A 58 15.28 -3.11 -8.51
C PRO A 58 14.49 -4.14 -9.33
N PRO A 59 13.18 -4.27 -9.09
CA PRO A 59 12.34 -5.27 -9.75
C PRO A 59 12.08 -4.92 -11.22
N MET A 60 11.71 -5.93 -12.01
CA MET A 60 11.10 -5.73 -13.33
C MET A 60 9.59 -5.49 -13.20
N LEU A 61 8.97 -5.04 -14.28
CA LEU A 61 7.52 -4.80 -14.32
C LEU A 61 6.70 -6.05 -13.98
N LYS A 62 7.14 -7.22 -14.44
CA LYS A 62 6.49 -8.51 -14.15
C LYS A 62 6.49 -8.84 -12.66
N ASP A 63 7.59 -8.57 -11.96
CA ASP A 63 7.73 -8.87 -10.53
C ASP A 63 6.77 -7.99 -9.71
N ILE A 64 6.60 -6.72 -10.14
CA ILE A 64 5.63 -5.80 -9.53
C ILE A 64 4.19 -6.31 -9.77
N ALA A 65 3.89 -6.79 -10.99
CA ALA A 65 2.57 -7.31 -11.33
C ALA A 65 2.19 -8.51 -10.47
N GLU A 66 3.13 -9.46 -10.32
CA GLU A 66 2.98 -10.65 -9.50
C GLU A 66 2.72 -10.30 -8.03
N VAL A 67 3.58 -9.47 -7.42
CA VAL A 67 3.46 -9.07 -6.00
C VAL A 67 2.14 -8.36 -5.69
N PHE A 68 1.60 -7.59 -6.64
CA PHE A 68 0.36 -6.85 -6.41
C PHE A 68 -0.90 -7.55 -6.93
N GLY A 69 -0.78 -8.74 -7.53
CA GLY A 69 -1.91 -9.45 -8.15
C GLY A 69 -2.57 -8.63 -9.27
N LEU A 70 -1.79 -7.90 -10.05
CA LEU A 70 -2.28 -7.00 -11.09
C LEU A 70 -1.84 -7.47 -12.48
N THR A 71 -2.62 -7.10 -13.51
CA THR A 71 -2.20 -7.34 -14.89
C THR A 71 -0.97 -6.50 -15.25
N PRO A 72 -0.06 -7.01 -16.09
CA PRO A 72 1.10 -6.24 -16.56
C PRO A 72 0.72 -4.88 -17.19
N GLY A 73 -0.44 -4.81 -17.85
CA GLY A 73 -0.97 -3.56 -18.42
C GLY A 73 -1.33 -2.52 -17.36
N ALA A 74 -2.01 -2.93 -16.28
CA ALA A 74 -2.36 -2.04 -15.17
C ALA A 74 -1.12 -1.51 -14.44
N VAL A 75 -0.11 -2.39 -14.23
CA VAL A 75 1.17 -1.97 -13.64
C VAL A 75 1.90 -1.02 -14.58
N SER A 76 1.95 -1.32 -15.90
CA SER A 76 2.59 -0.44 -16.87
C SER A 76 2.02 0.97 -16.82
N GLN A 77 0.69 1.12 -16.82
CA GLN A 77 0.04 2.44 -16.71
C GLN A 77 0.43 3.18 -15.42
N THR A 78 0.51 2.47 -14.30
CA THR A 78 0.92 3.06 -13.03
C THR A 78 2.37 3.52 -13.07
N ILE A 79 3.28 2.69 -13.62
CA ILE A 79 4.70 3.02 -13.78
C ILE A 79 4.88 4.17 -14.76
N ASP A 80 4.16 4.19 -15.91
CA ASP A 80 4.23 5.29 -16.89
C ASP A 80 3.86 6.61 -16.23
N SER A 81 2.76 6.64 -15.48
CA SER A 81 2.35 7.83 -14.73
C SER A 81 3.37 8.28 -13.69
N LEU A 82 4.04 7.33 -12.99
CA LEU A 82 5.10 7.65 -12.03
C LEU A 82 6.39 8.13 -12.70
N VAL A 83 6.68 7.66 -13.92
CA VAL A 83 7.80 8.15 -14.74
C VAL A 83 7.52 9.57 -15.22
N GLU A 84 6.30 9.86 -15.71
CA GLU A 84 5.87 11.21 -16.08
C GLU A 84 5.97 12.21 -14.91
N ASP A 85 5.61 11.75 -13.71
CA ASP A 85 5.70 12.54 -12.48
C ASP A 85 7.15 12.68 -11.97
N GLY A 86 8.14 12.02 -12.61
CA GLY A 86 9.56 12.06 -12.23
C GLY A 86 9.91 11.30 -10.95
N ILE A 87 9.02 10.42 -10.49
CA ILE A 87 9.17 9.63 -9.24
C ILE A 87 9.94 8.34 -9.49
N VAL A 88 9.70 7.72 -10.64
CA VAL A 88 10.25 6.44 -11.04
C VAL A 88 11.03 6.61 -12.32
N GLN A 89 12.02 5.76 -12.53
CA GLN A 89 12.79 5.65 -13.77
C GLN A 89 12.92 4.19 -14.19
N ARG A 90 13.08 3.99 -15.50
CA ARG A 90 13.41 2.69 -16.09
C ARG A 90 14.92 2.63 -16.28
N ILE A 91 15.53 1.56 -15.77
CA ILE A 91 16.98 1.33 -15.87
C ILE A 91 17.20 0.06 -16.69
N GLN A 92 17.97 0.14 -17.75
CA GLN A 92 18.38 -1.03 -18.50
C GLN A 92 19.41 -1.81 -17.69
N SER A 93 19.27 -3.14 -17.62
CA SER A 93 20.24 -4.00 -16.95
C SER A 93 21.60 -3.94 -17.65
N SER A 94 22.67 -3.93 -16.85
CA SER A 94 24.04 -4.07 -17.37
C SER A 94 24.37 -5.50 -17.83
N GLU A 95 23.67 -6.50 -17.30
CA GLU A 95 23.91 -7.92 -17.59
C GLU A 95 23.08 -8.40 -18.77
N ASP A 96 21.81 -7.98 -18.85
CA ASP A 96 20.91 -8.29 -19.97
C ASP A 96 20.25 -7.02 -20.48
N ARG A 97 20.65 -6.57 -21.67
CA ARG A 97 20.10 -5.38 -22.33
C ARG A 97 18.59 -5.46 -22.61
N ARG A 98 17.98 -6.65 -22.53
CA ARG A 98 16.54 -6.85 -22.71
C ARG A 98 15.76 -6.65 -21.39
N ALA A 99 16.46 -6.73 -20.27
CA ALA A 99 15.84 -6.55 -18.96
C ALA A 99 15.79 -5.07 -18.59
N ILE A 100 14.57 -4.60 -18.27
CA ILE A 100 14.31 -3.24 -17.80
C ILE A 100 13.87 -3.32 -16.34
N HIS A 101 14.65 -2.74 -15.46
CA HIS A 101 14.35 -2.61 -14.04
C HIS A 101 13.66 -1.28 -13.76
N ILE A 102 12.81 -1.30 -12.74
CA ILE A 102 12.06 -0.13 -12.28
C ILE A 102 12.67 0.34 -10.97
N SER A 103 13.06 1.61 -10.89
CA SER A 103 13.75 2.17 -9.73
C SER A 103 13.19 3.54 -9.38
N LEU A 104 13.35 3.94 -8.11
CA LEU A 104 13.02 5.29 -7.67
C LEU A 104 14.07 6.30 -8.15
N THR A 105 13.63 7.47 -8.52
CA THR A 105 14.49 8.65 -8.67
C THR A 105 14.85 9.24 -7.29
N LYS A 106 15.79 10.16 -7.24
CA LYS A 106 16.08 10.95 -6.01
C LYS A 106 14.79 11.63 -5.48
N GLN A 107 13.95 12.13 -6.38
CA GLN A 107 12.67 12.74 -6.04
C GLN A 107 11.68 11.73 -5.47
N GLY A 108 11.64 10.51 -6.03
CA GLY A 108 10.81 9.41 -5.51
C GLY A 108 11.23 8.98 -4.11
N ILE A 109 12.53 8.86 -3.86
CA ILE A 109 13.07 8.57 -2.53
C ILE A 109 12.70 9.66 -1.53
N ALA A 110 12.87 10.94 -1.91
CA ALA A 110 12.51 12.06 -1.04
C ALA A 110 11.00 12.09 -0.74
N LEU A 111 10.16 11.80 -1.74
CA LEU A 111 8.71 11.70 -1.58
C LEU A 111 8.35 10.58 -0.59
N LYS A 112 8.93 9.38 -0.75
CA LYS A 112 8.67 8.24 0.15
C LYS A 112 9.03 8.56 1.59
N ARG A 113 10.23 9.13 1.82
CA ARG A 113 10.67 9.52 3.18
C ARG A 113 9.75 10.56 3.80
N ARG A 114 9.30 11.57 3.03
CA ARG A 114 8.36 12.57 3.53
C ARG A 114 7.01 11.97 3.88
N HIS A 115 6.53 11.03 3.07
CA HIS A 115 5.30 10.27 3.35
C HIS A 115 5.42 9.48 4.64
N ASP A 116 6.52 8.75 4.84
CA ASP A 116 6.74 7.93 6.02
C ASP A 116 6.80 8.78 7.30
N ASN A 117 7.56 9.88 7.26
CA ASN A 117 7.65 10.78 8.40
C ASN A 117 6.25 11.33 8.78
N TYR A 118 5.49 11.79 7.78
CA TYR A 118 4.14 12.29 8.02
C TYR A 118 3.23 11.19 8.63
N PHE A 119 3.31 9.99 8.10
CA PHE A 119 2.51 8.87 8.60
C PHE A 119 2.92 8.48 10.02
N THR A 120 4.21 8.47 10.32
CA THR A 120 4.74 8.23 11.67
C THR A 120 4.23 9.29 12.64
N ASP A 121 4.37 10.57 12.32
CA ASP A 121 3.88 11.68 13.18
C ASP A 121 2.37 11.57 13.42
N TYR A 122 1.60 11.19 12.41
CA TYR A 122 0.15 11.00 12.51
C TYR A 122 -0.20 9.82 13.43
N MET A 123 0.48 8.68 13.29
CA MET A 123 0.28 7.50 14.12
C MET A 123 0.70 7.76 15.57
N ASP A 124 1.81 8.47 15.79
CA ASP A 124 2.24 8.88 17.13
C ASP A 124 1.19 9.77 17.81
N HIS A 125 0.61 10.70 17.04
CA HIS A 125 -0.48 11.54 17.56
C HIS A 125 -1.73 10.72 17.91
N PHE A 126 -2.10 9.75 17.06
CA PHE A 126 -3.21 8.84 17.29
C PHE A 126 -3.01 7.98 18.54
N PHE A 127 -1.81 7.40 18.71
CA PHE A 127 -1.51 6.50 19.82
C PHE A 127 -1.23 7.21 21.15
N ARG A 128 -0.90 8.50 21.13
CA ARG A 128 -0.52 9.27 22.33
C ARG A 128 -1.51 9.17 23.50
N ASN A 129 -2.80 9.06 23.20
CA ASN A 129 -3.87 8.97 24.18
C ASN A 129 -4.45 7.56 24.33
N ILE A 130 -3.80 6.55 23.75
CA ILE A 130 -4.20 5.15 23.84
C ILE A 130 -3.26 4.43 24.78
N ASP A 131 -3.84 3.73 25.76
CA ASP A 131 -3.12 2.88 26.69
C ASP A 131 -2.23 1.86 25.96
N GLU A 132 -1.00 1.66 26.43
CA GLU A 132 0.00 0.81 25.79
C GLU A 132 -0.48 -0.63 25.58
N LYS A 133 -1.24 -1.19 26.53
CA LYS A 133 -1.83 -2.50 26.40
C LYS A 133 -2.83 -2.57 25.26
N LYS A 134 -3.61 -1.50 25.02
CA LYS A 134 -4.54 -1.42 23.90
C LYS A 134 -3.82 -1.27 22.58
N GLN A 135 -2.70 -0.54 22.56
CA GLN A 135 -1.84 -0.44 21.38
C GLN A 135 -1.32 -1.83 21.00
N GLN A 136 -0.82 -2.60 21.96
CA GLN A 136 -0.34 -3.96 21.73
C GLN A 136 -1.45 -4.88 21.18
N ILE A 137 -2.63 -4.89 21.81
CA ILE A 137 -3.78 -5.66 21.32
C ILE A 137 -4.19 -5.25 19.90
N PHE A 138 -4.14 -3.96 19.60
CA PHE A 138 -4.47 -3.45 18.27
C PHE A 138 -3.51 -4.00 17.20
N LEU A 139 -2.19 -3.99 17.48
CA LEU A 139 -1.18 -4.55 16.59
C LEU A 139 -1.37 -6.05 16.39
N GLU A 140 -1.57 -6.82 17.47
CA GLU A 140 -1.81 -8.26 17.41
C GLU A 140 -3.05 -8.60 16.55
N VAL A 141 -4.13 -7.83 16.67
CA VAL A 141 -5.34 -8.01 15.86
C VAL A 141 -5.09 -7.69 14.39
N LEU A 142 -4.35 -6.62 14.08
CA LEU A 142 -4.00 -6.28 12.71
C LEU A 142 -3.12 -7.34 12.05
N GLU A 143 -2.11 -7.86 12.75
CA GLU A 143 -1.26 -8.95 12.29
C GLU A 143 -2.09 -10.20 11.97
N GLN A 144 -2.98 -10.59 12.87
CA GLN A 144 -3.87 -11.74 12.71
C GLN A 144 -4.84 -11.56 11.52
N MET A 145 -5.33 -10.33 11.30
CA MET A 145 -6.18 -10.02 10.13
C MET A 145 -5.39 -10.16 8.82
N VAL A 146 -4.16 -9.65 8.76
CA VAL A 146 -3.31 -9.78 7.57
C VAL A 146 -3.03 -11.25 7.26
N GLU A 147 -2.60 -12.03 8.26
CA GLU A 147 -2.33 -13.47 8.10
C GLU A 147 -3.57 -14.25 7.63
N THR A 148 -4.77 -13.87 8.11
CA THR A 148 -6.02 -14.56 7.75
C THR A 148 -6.47 -14.22 6.34
N LEU A 149 -6.30 -12.97 5.89
CA LEU A 149 -6.82 -12.48 4.61
C LEU A 149 -5.86 -12.74 3.45
N GLN A 150 -4.56 -12.88 3.71
CA GLN A 150 -3.54 -13.05 2.67
C GLN A 150 -3.77 -14.29 1.79
N PRO A 151 -4.08 -15.48 2.35
CA PRO A 151 -4.33 -16.69 1.55
C PRO A 151 -5.54 -16.60 0.62
N ASP A 152 -6.56 -15.82 1.01
CA ASP A 152 -7.78 -15.66 0.21
C ASP A 152 -7.53 -14.74 -0.99
N VAL A 153 -6.70 -13.70 -0.82
CA VAL A 153 -6.29 -12.81 -1.92
C VAL A 153 -5.43 -13.56 -2.95
N GLU A 154 -4.56 -14.46 -2.52
CA GLU A 154 -3.73 -15.29 -3.42
C GLU A 154 -4.60 -16.23 -4.27
N LYS A 155 -5.64 -16.86 -3.69
CA LYS A 155 -6.55 -17.75 -4.41
C LYS A 155 -7.45 -17.02 -5.42
N GLU A 156 -7.91 -15.82 -5.11
CA GLU A 156 -8.70 -15.01 -6.04
C GLU A 156 -7.86 -14.48 -7.21
N GLY A 157 -6.56 -14.25 -7.00
CA GLY A 157 -5.62 -13.87 -8.06
C GLY A 157 -5.39 -14.98 -9.10
N GLU A 158 -5.41 -16.24 -8.68
CA GLU A 158 -5.22 -17.39 -9.57
C GLU A 158 -6.47 -17.72 -10.41
N THR A 159 -7.68 -17.36 -9.95
CA THR A 159 -8.94 -17.64 -10.65
C THR A 159 -9.35 -16.63 -11.71
N SER A 160 -8.60 -15.56 -11.90
CA SER A 160 -8.90 -14.49 -12.87
C SER A 160 -8.19 -14.63 -14.23
N GLU A 161 -7.68 -15.79 -14.61
CA GLU A 161 -7.34 -16.04 -16.00
C GLU A 161 -8.65 -16.26 -16.81
N PRO A 162 -8.99 -15.40 -17.77
CA PRO A 162 -10.12 -15.69 -18.65
C PRO A 162 -9.76 -16.92 -19.52
N GLU A 163 -10.57 -17.97 -19.44
CA GLU A 163 -10.58 -19.00 -20.47
C GLU A 163 -10.81 -18.30 -21.81
N LEU A 164 -9.76 -18.13 -22.56
CA LEU A 164 -9.82 -17.79 -23.99
C LEU A 164 -10.29 -19.07 -24.70
N ASP A 165 -11.62 -19.21 -24.77
CA ASP A 165 -12.24 -20.18 -25.66
C ASP A 165 -11.88 -19.84 -27.12
N ALA A 166 -11.40 -20.87 -27.80
CA ALA A 166 -10.95 -20.94 -29.17
C ALA A 166 -12.03 -20.61 -30.23
#